data_eab48fcca3b87dc662c7752956778e6f
#
_entry.id   eab48fcca3b87dc662c7752956778e6f
#
_cell.length_a   1.000
_cell.length_b   1.000
_cell.length_c   1.000
_cell.angle_alpha   90.00
_cell.angle_beta   90.00
_cell.angle_gamma   90.00
#
_symmetry.space_group_name_H-M   'P 1'
#
loop_
_entity.id
_entity.type
_entity.pdbx_description
1 polymer ?
#
loop_
_entity_poly.entity_id
_entity_poly.type
_entity_poly.pdbx_seq_one_letter_code
_entity_poly.pdbx_strand_id
1 'polypeptide(L)'
;MTERYVPERDDCESRTTGPQEAPETAHARDRLLAALTLIAGIGLAIAFPFALRAGAEFFLPVTAALVIAIALVPILEWLERHRLPSALAAFTCILLLIAVANIVVAAIVLPATEWVRLLPERIGRIQQTLAPLLEVYQSLERFIDDVVKEFGREAPAAPPTVTVETPNSLLDLIATSAPFAIIQMFFAILVIFFFLRGWTRMRKRTITTRTSFDGAMTTARAIQQVVDSTSTYLGTITVVNIAMGLVVALVLYLLDMPTPLMWGGIIAVLNYIPYLGPIASAALLALGGLMTFADPWYALLPALSFAVIHLIEANVITPSVVGRRLTINPLLILIALSFWAWVWGTTGALLAVPLLIIMKTVLDAAGKPDIAGFLFEEGTLTGHHAEDNPQQS
;
A
#
# COMPACT_ATOMS: atom_id res chain seq x y z
N MET A 1 45.97 81.92 37.84
CA MET A 1 44.83 81.34 38.53
C MET A 1 44.80 79.84 38.23
N THR A 2 45.25 79.13 39.26
CA THR A 2 45.49 77.69 39.18
C THR A 2 44.23 76.93 39.64
N GLU A 3 43.67 76.16 38.79
CA GLU A 3 42.59 75.23 39.11
C GLU A 3 43.15 73.83 39.31
N ARG A 4 42.82 73.24 40.43
CA ARG A 4 43.31 71.96 40.95
C ARG A 4 42.47 70.85 40.42
N TYR A 5 43.08 69.90 39.72
CA TYR A 5 42.47 68.65 39.30
C TYR A 5 42.37 67.68 40.49
N VAL A 6 41.17 67.18 40.78
CA VAL A 6 40.88 66.11 41.76
C VAL A 6 40.58 64.85 41.00
N PRO A 7 41.30 63.73 41.23
CA PRO A 7 40.98 62.48 40.55
C PRO A 7 39.76 61.77 41.27
N GLU A 8 38.76 61.47 40.53
CA GLU A 8 37.59 60.68 40.90
C GLU A 8 37.97 59.21 41.12
N ARG A 9 37.57 58.62 42.24
CA ARG A 9 37.80 57.23 42.61
C ARG A 9 36.91 56.34 41.80
N ASP A 10 37.44 55.45 41.00
CA ASP A 10 36.73 54.31 40.41
C ASP A 10 36.35 53.33 41.49
N ASP A 11 35.04 53.29 41.80
CA ASP A 11 34.42 52.22 42.59
C ASP A 11 34.37 50.94 41.74
N CYS A 12 35.30 50.00 42.04
CA CYS A 12 35.24 48.62 41.52
C CYS A 12 33.98 47.95 42.06
N GLU A 13 32.89 47.99 41.25
CA GLU A 13 31.75 47.08 41.43
C GLU A 13 32.25 45.65 41.19
N SER A 14 32.31 44.90 42.29
CA SER A 14 32.53 43.45 42.27
C SER A 14 31.36 42.78 41.56
N ARG A 15 31.45 42.53 40.23
CA ARG A 15 30.60 41.61 39.57
C ARG A 15 30.84 40.22 40.14
N THR A 16 29.88 39.75 40.94
CA THR A 16 29.73 38.35 41.33
C THR A 16 29.47 37.54 40.07
N THR A 17 30.53 37.02 39.47
CA THR A 17 30.47 35.97 38.46
C THR A 17 29.89 34.75 39.15
N GLY A 18 28.59 34.45 38.86
CA GLY A 18 28.03 33.14 39.16
C GLY A 18 28.90 32.04 38.54
N PRO A 19 28.84 30.82 39.05
CA PRO A 19 29.71 29.75 38.59
C PRO A 19 29.48 29.55 37.07
N GLN A 20 30.48 30.00 36.28
CA GLN A 20 30.55 29.62 34.85
C GLN A 20 30.77 28.11 34.82
N GLU A 21 29.72 27.36 34.47
CA GLU A 21 29.87 25.95 34.15
C GLU A 21 31.00 25.80 33.15
N ALA A 22 32.00 25.00 33.50
CA ALA A 22 33.17 24.79 32.66
C ALA A 22 32.74 24.31 31.27
N PRO A 23 33.28 24.83 30.16
CA PRO A 23 32.81 24.49 28.81
C PRO A 23 32.85 22.98 28.50
N GLU A 24 33.68 22.21 29.18
CA GLU A 24 33.70 20.72 29.07
C GLU A 24 32.45 20.04 29.59
N THR A 25 31.83 20.55 30.67
CA THR A 25 30.59 19.96 31.23
C THR A 25 29.38 20.27 30.36
N ALA A 26 29.34 21.42 29.70
CA ALA A 26 28.28 21.78 28.74
C ALA A 26 28.32 20.86 27.51
N HIS A 27 29.52 20.64 26.95
CA HIS A 27 29.71 19.72 25.81
C HIS A 27 29.41 18.27 26.15
N ALA A 28 29.75 17.80 27.37
CA ALA A 28 29.41 16.45 27.82
C ALA A 28 27.90 16.27 27.98
N ARG A 29 27.17 17.27 28.49
CA ARG A 29 25.72 17.28 28.63
C ARG A 29 25.01 17.26 27.25
N ASP A 30 25.51 18.07 26.32
CA ASP A 30 24.92 18.11 24.95
C ASP A 30 25.14 16.79 24.20
N ARG A 31 26.27 16.13 24.36
CA ARG A 31 26.52 14.79 23.81
C ARG A 31 25.62 13.73 24.44
N LEU A 32 25.38 13.77 25.74
CA LEU A 32 24.49 12.88 26.46
C LEU A 32 23.04 13.09 26.01
N LEU A 33 22.59 14.33 25.86
CA LEU A 33 21.26 14.66 25.37
C LEU A 33 21.08 14.21 23.92
N ALA A 34 22.07 14.41 23.06
CA ALA A 34 22.08 13.94 21.69
C ALA A 34 22.00 12.40 21.61
N ALA A 35 22.77 11.69 22.45
CA ALA A 35 22.73 10.24 22.52
C ALA A 35 21.38 9.73 23.04
N LEU A 36 20.82 10.35 24.07
CA LEU A 36 19.50 10.02 24.61
C LEU A 36 18.40 10.25 23.59
N THR A 37 18.42 11.37 22.88
CA THR A 37 17.43 11.65 21.82
C THR A 37 17.55 10.68 20.66
N LEU A 38 18.76 10.30 20.28
CA LEU A 38 19.00 9.28 19.24
C LEU A 38 18.48 7.90 19.68
N ILE A 39 18.82 7.47 20.90
CA ILE A 39 18.34 6.17 21.45
C ILE A 39 16.81 6.17 21.58
N ALA A 40 16.23 7.25 22.11
CA ALA A 40 14.78 7.39 22.20
C ALA A 40 14.10 7.40 20.81
N GLY A 41 14.70 8.08 19.83
CA GLY A 41 14.22 8.10 18.45
C GLY A 41 14.25 6.72 17.80
N ILE A 42 15.37 5.98 17.97
CA ILE A 42 15.48 4.59 17.47
C ILE A 42 14.47 3.69 18.19
N GLY A 43 14.37 3.80 19.53
CA GLY A 43 13.41 3.03 20.30
C GLY A 43 11.96 3.28 19.86
N LEU A 44 11.61 4.55 19.62
CA LEU A 44 10.29 4.93 19.11
C LEU A 44 10.05 4.39 17.69
N ALA A 45 11.04 4.48 16.80
CA ALA A 45 10.96 3.96 15.44
C ALA A 45 10.74 2.44 15.41
N ILE A 46 11.38 1.70 16.32
CA ILE A 46 11.17 0.25 16.46
C ILE A 46 9.80 -0.05 17.11
N ALA A 47 9.40 0.71 18.15
CA ALA A 47 8.13 0.48 18.84
C ALA A 47 6.89 0.85 18.00
N PHE A 48 7.03 1.81 17.10
CA PHE A 48 5.92 2.34 16.29
C PHE A 48 5.16 1.28 15.48
N PRO A 49 5.81 0.39 14.72
CA PRO A 49 5.12 -0.68 13.99
C PRO A 49 4.35 -1.65 14.89
N PHE A 50 4.91 -1.95 16.07
CA PHE A 50 4.23 -2.82 17.04
C PHE A 50 3.01 -2.14 17.64
N ALA A 51 3.08 -0.83 17.91
CA ALA A 51 1.94 -0.03 18.35
C ALA A 51 0.84 0.02 17.29
N LEU A 52 1.19 0.21 16.01
CA LEU A 52 0.25 0.16 14.88
C LEU A 52 -0.43 -1.20 14.75
N ARG A 53 0.33 -2.29 14.98
CA ARG A 53 -0.18 -3.65 14.94
C ARG A 53 -1.08 -3.93 16.14
N ALA A 54 -0.68 -3.55 17.35
CA ALA A 54 -1.48 -3.72 18.56
C ALA A 54 -2.79 -2.93 18.53
N GLY A 55 -2.77 -1.72 17.93
CA GLY A 55 -3.95 -0.88 17.74
C GLY A 55 -4.59 -1.02 16.36
N ALA A 56 -4.43 -2.16 15.67
CA ALA A 56 -4.93 -2.36 14.31
C ALA A 56 -6.43 -2.10 14.17
N GLU A 57 -7.21 -2.46 15.16
CA GLU A 57 -8.67 -2.24 15.19
C GLU A 57 -9.07 -0.78 15.00
N PHE A 58 -8.23 0.15 15.46
CA PHE A 58 -8.44 1.59 15.31
C PHE A 58 -7.65 2.16 14.14
N PHE A 59 -6.36 1.88 14.06
CA PHE A 59 -5.49 2.53 13.07
C PHE A 59 -5.79 2.10 11.63
N LEU A 60 -6.14 0.83 11.42
CA LEU A 60 -6.41 0.32 10.07
C LEU A 60 -7.64 0.98 9.43
N PRO A 61 -8.85 1.00 10.04
CA PRO A 61 -10.00 1.64 9.43
C PRO A 61 -9.81 3.15 9.26
N VAL A 62 -9.09 3.83 10.17
CA VAL A 62 -8.77 5.25 10.03
C VAL A 62 -7.85 5.49 8.84
N THR A 63 -6.77 4.70 8.72
CA THR A 63 -5.81 4.86 7.63
C THR A 63 -6.44 4.55 6.28
N ALA A 64 -7.19 3.44 6.18
CA ALA A 64 -7.93 3.09 4.98
C ALA A 64 -8.94 4.18 4.60
N ALA A 65 -9.69 4.69 5.57
CA ALA A 65 -10.63 5.78 5.36
C ALA A 65 -9.95 7.06 4.85
N LEU A 66 -8.79 7.42 5.39
CA LEU A 66 -8.03 8.59 4.93
C LEU A 66 -7.51 8.40 3.50
N VAL A 67 -6.97 7.23 3.15
CA VAL A 67 -6.51 6.93 1.78
C VAL A 67 -7.68 7.00 0.80
N ILE A 68 -8.83 6.40 1.13
CA ILE A 68 -10.04 6.47 0.30
C ILE A 68 -10.56 7.92 0.20
N ALA A 69 -10.56 8.66 1.30
CA ALA A 69 -10.98 10.05 1.31
C ALA A 69 -10.09 10.92 0.41
N ILE A 70 -8.76 10.73 0.46
CA ILE A 70 -7.82 11.43 -0.45
C ILE A 70 -8.11 11.08 -1.91
N ALA A 71 -8.39 9.81 -2.21
CA ALA A 71 -8.77 9.38 -3.56
C ALA A 71 -10.07 10.04 -4.06
N LEU A 72 -11.01 10.36 -3.14
CA LEU A 72 -12.28 11.00 -3.45
C LEU A 72 -12.21 12.53 -3.53
N VAL A 73 -11.11 13.16 -3.08
CA VAL A 73 -10.95 14.64 -3.10
C VAL A 73 -11.19 15.23 -4.49
N PRO A 74 -10.65 14.70 -5.60
CA PRO A 74 -10.91 15.26 -6.93
C PRO A 74 -12.40 15.26 -7.30
N ILE A 75 -13.13 14.20 -6.92
CA ILE A 75 -14.57 14.08 -7.15
C ILE A 75 -15.32 15.12 -6.29
N LEU A 76 -14.91 15.28 -5.02
CA LEU A 76 -15.46 16.29 -4.11
C LEU A 76 -15.27 17.70 -4.69
N GLU A 77 -14.04 18.04 -5.10
CA GLU A 77 -13.73 19.37 -5.67
C GLU A 77 -14.48 19.62 -6.99
N TRP A 78 -14.67 18.58 -7.81
CA TRP A 78 -15.48 18.67 -9.01
C TRP A 78 -16.95 18.98 -8.69
N LEU A 79 -17.54 18.32 -7.69
CA LEU A 79 -18.91 18.57 -7.22
C LEU A 79 -19.06 19.98 -6.63
N GLU A 80 -18.09 20.44 -5.83
CA GLU A 80 -18.08 21.79 -5.27
C GLU A 80 -17.98 22.87 -6.35
N ARG A 81 -17.22 22.64 -7.43
CA ARG A 81 -17.16 23.52 -8.60
C ARG A 81 -18.52 23.66 -9.30
N HIS A 82 -19.38 22.64 -9.21
CA HIS A 82 -20.76 22.65 -9.71
C HIS A 82 -21.76 23.23 -8.71
N ARG A 83 -21.27 24.03 -7.73
CA ARG A 83 -22.06 24.76 -6.71
C ARG A 83 -22.75 23.87 -5.66
N LEU A 84 -22.34 22.61 -5.49
CA LEU A 84 -22.83 21.83 -4.36
C LEU A 84 -22.12 22.29 -3.07
N PRO A 85 -22.85 22.51 -1.96
CA PRO A 85 -22.22 22.78 -0.68
C PRO A 85 -21.41 21.56 -0.21
N SER A 86 -20.25 21.79 0.47
CA SER A 86 -19.29 20.75 0.85
C SER A 86 -19.92 19.55 1.59
N ALA A 87 -20.97 19.78 2.38
CA ALA A 87 -21.66 18.70 3.07
C ALA A 87 -22.42 17.77 2.11
N LEU A 88 -23.10 18.33 1.09
CA LEU A 88 -23.82 17.54 0.09
C LEU A 88 -22.84 16.87 -0.88
N ALA A 89 -21.76 17.54 -1.26
CA ALA A 89 -20.70 16.96 -2.08
C ALA A 89 -20.06 15.76 -1.39
N ALA A 90 -19.70 15.89 -0.10
CA ALA A 90 -19.17 14.78 0.70
C ALA A 90 -20.17 13.62 0.83
N PHE A 91 -21.45 13.92 1.05
CA PHE A 91 -22.49 12.91 1.10
C PHE A 91 -22.66 12.17 -0.22
N THR A 92 -22.63 12.88 -1.35
CA THR A 92 -22.69 12.29 -2.70
C THR A 92 -21.48 11.38 -2.97
N CYS A 93 -20.27 11.78 -2.57
CA CYS A 93 -19.07 10.94 -2.67
C CYS A 93 -19.24 9.63 -1.90
N ILE A 94 -19.82 9.68 -0.70
CA ILE A 94 -20.08 8.48 0.11
C ILE A 94 -21.15 7.59 -0.52
N LEU A 95 -22.24 8.18 -1.02
CA LEU A 95 -23.27 7.39 -1.71
C LEU A 95 -22.69 6.69 -2.95
N LEU A 96 -21.84 7.38 -3.70
CA LEU A 96 -21.12 6.79 -4.84
C LEU A 96 -20.23 5.63 -4.39
N LEU A 97 -19.45 5.82 -3.31
CA LEU A 97 -18.59 4.78 -2.74
C LEU A 97 -19.41 3.55 -2.31
N ILE A 98 -20.51 3.77 -1.59
CA ILE A 98 -21.40 2.68 -1.15
C ILE A 98 -22.04 1.98 -2.36
N ALA A 99 -22.48 2.73 -3.37
CA ALA A 99 -23.05 2.15 -4.59
C ALA A 99 -22.05 1.26 -5.32
N VAL A 100 -20.81 1.75 -5.51
CA VAL A 100 -19.73 0.97 -6.12
C VAL A 100 -19.41 -0.27 -5.29
N ALA A 101 -19.30 -0.14 -3.97
CA ALA A 101 -19.04 -1.27 -3.07
C ALA A 101 -20.15 -2.34 -3.18
N ASN A 102 -21.43 -1.94 -3.23
CA ASN A 102 -22.55 -2.88 -3.41
C ASN A 102 -22.52 -3.58 -4.77
N ILE A 103 -22.18 -2.86 -5.85
CA ILE A 103 -22.02 -3.46 -7.19
C ILE A 103 -20.91 -4.52 -7.16
N VAL A 104 -19.76 -4.21 -6.53
CA VAL A 104 -18.62 -5.14 -6.40
C VAL A 104 -19.02 -6.37 -5.58
N VAL A 105 -19.72 -6.19 -4.45
CA VAL A 105 -20.22 -7.30 -3.63
C VAL A 105 -21.21 -8.16 -4.42
N ALA A 106 -22.17 -7.56 -5.11
CA ALA A 106 -23.15 -8.29 -5.91
C ALA A 106 -22.50 -9.06 -7.07
N ALA A 107 -21.54 -8.47 -7.75
CA ALA A 107 -20.89 -9.08 -8.91
C ALA A 107 -19.89 -10.18 -8.54
N ILE A 108 -19.26 -10.09 -7.36
CA ILE A 108 -18.17 -10.99 -6.96
C ILE A 108 -18.62 -11.94 -5.85
N VAL A 109 -19.10 -11.42 -4.72
CA VAL A 109 -19.30 -12.21 -3.51
C VAL A 109 -20.47 -13.20 -3.67
N LEU A 110 -21.58 -12.76 -4.27
CA LEU A 110 -22.74 -13.63 -4.43
C LEU A 110 -22.43 -14.87 -5.31
N PRO A 111 -21.84 -14.73 -6.52
CA PRO A 111 -21.46 -15.91 -7.30
C PRO A 111 -20.31 -16.72 -6.64
N ALA A 112 -19.37 -16.08 -5.95
CA ALA A 112 -18.25 -16.76 -5.29
C ALA A 112 -18.73 -17.72 -4.18
N THR A 113 -19.81 -17.39 -3.48
CA THR A 113 -20.38 -18.30 -2.45
C THR A 113 -20.88 -19.62 -3.06
N GLU A 114 -21.42 -19.61 -4.27
CA GLU A 114 -21.83 -20.83 -4.98
C GLU A 114 -20.61 -21.68 -5.36
N TRP A 115 -19.53 -21.05 -5.82
CA TRP A 115 -18.29 -21.75 -6.14
C TRP A 115 -17.69 -22.45 -4.91
N VAL A 116 -17.65 -21.76 -3.76
CA VAL A 116 -17.16 -22.33 -2.50
C VAL A 116 -18.02 -23.53 -2.07
N ARG A 117 -19.34 -23.47 -2.22
CA ARG A 117 -20.25 -24.60 -1.92
C ARG A 117 -20.01 -25.81 -2.82
N LEU A 118 -19.67 -25.57 -4.09
CA LEU A 118 -19.40 -26.66 -5.05
C LEU A 118 -18.00 -27.25 -4.91
N LEU A 119 -17.08 -26.57 -4.19
CA LEU A 119 -15.70 -27.01 -4.04
C LEU A 119 -15.55 -28.46 -3.50
N PRO A 120 -16.24 -28.86 -2.41
CA PRO A 120 -16.14 -30.24 -1.89
C PRO A 120 -16.54 -31.32 -2.90
N GLU A 121 -17.61 -31.06 -3.67
CA GLU A 121 -18.10 -31.98 -4.69
C GLU A 121 -17.14 -32.11 -5.88
N ARG A 122 -16.39 -31.03 -6.16
CA ARG A 122 -15.48 -30.95 -7.31
C ARG A 122 -14.04 -31.32 -7.01
N ILE A 123 -13.68 -31.54 -5.74
CA ILE A 123 -12.33 -32.01 -5.34
C ILE A 123 -11.99 -33.33 -6.05
N GLY A 124 -12.95 -34.26 -6.14
CA GLY A 124 -12.77 -35.51 -6.86
C GLY A 124 -12.47 -35.33 -8.36
N ARG A 125 -13.08 -34.32 -8.99
CA ARG A 125 -12.80 -33.96 -10.39
C ARG A 125 -11.41 -33.39 -10.54
N ILE A 126 -10.99 -32.49 -9.66
CA ILE A 126 -9.62 -31.93 -9.64
C ILE A 126 -8.59 -33.04 -9.56
N GLN A 127 -8.80 -34.02 -8.65
CA GLN A 127 -7.91 -35.16 -8.50
C GLN A 127 -7.86 -36.00 -9.78
N GLN A 128 -9.01 -36.27 -10.43
CA GLN A 128 -9.06 -37.01 -11.69
C GLN A 128 -8.37 -36.26 -12.82
N THR A 129 -8.59 -34.95 -12.93
CA THR A 129 -7.99 -34.11 -13.98
C THR A 129 -6.48 -33.98 -13.79
N LEU A 130 -5.99 -33.98 -12.53
CA LEU A 130 -4.58 -33.94 -12.21
C LEU A 130 -3.91 -35.32 -12.20
N ALA A 131 -4.67 -36.43 -12.21
CA ALA A 131 -4.13 -37.78 -12.17
C ALA A 131 -3.01 -38.05 -13.21
N PRO A 132 -3.17 -37.66 -14.49
CA PRO A 132 -2.09 -37.85 -15.49
C PRO A 132 -0.81 -37.07 -15.15
N LEU A 133 -0.94 -35.87 -14.56
CA LEU A 133 0.20 -35.06 -14.15
C LEU A 133 0.85 -35.62 -12.89
N LEU A 134 0.06 -36.18 -11.97
CA LEU A 134 0.54 -36.84 -10.76
C LEU A 134 1.28 -38.15 -11.10
N GLU A 135 0.85 -38.88 -12.12
CA GLU A 135 1.55 -40.07 -12.62
C GLU A 135 2.92 -39.70 -13.20
N VAL A 136 3.02 -38.62 -13.95
CA VAL A 136 4.31 -38.10 -14.46
C VAL A 136 5.20 -37.67 -13.31
N TYR A 137 4.65 -36.94 -12.31
CA TYR A 137 5.41 -36.54 -11.13
C TYR A 137 5.89 -37.74 -10.33
N GLN A 138 5.05 -38.73 -10.05
CA GLN A 138 5.42 -39.95 -9.36
C GLN A 138 6.42 -40.80 -10.13
N SER A 139 6.38 -40.78 -11.46
CA SER A 139 7.38 -41.46 -12.29
C SER A 139 8.73 -40.76 -12.22
N LEU A 140 8.73 -39.40 -12.17
CA LEU A 140 9.94 -38.61 -11.98
C LEU A 140 10.52 -38.78 -10.57
N GLU A 141 9.66 -38.80 -9.53
CA GLU A 141 10.05 -39.04 -8.15
C GLU A 141 10.68 -40.43 -8.00
N ARG A 142 10.06 -41.46 -8.59
CA ARG A 142 10.64 -42.83 -8.62
C ARG A 142 11.98 -42.84 -9.37
N PHE A 143 12.10 -42.16 -10.46
CA PHE A 143 13.36 -42.02 -11.20
C PHE A 143 14.44 -41.33 -10.35
N ILE A 144 14.08 -40.26 -9.65
CA ILE A 144 14.98 -39.51 -8.75
C ILE A 144 15.37 -40.42 -7.55
N ASP A 145 14.43 -41.15 -6.95
CA ASP A 145 14.66 -42.07 -5.85
C ASP A 145 15.58 -43.24 -6.25
N ASP A 146 15.40 -43.75 -7.47
CA ASP A 146 16.26 -44.81 -8.00
C ASP A 146 17.70 -44.32 -8.24
N VAL A 147 17.83 -43.10 -8.77
CA VAL A 147 19.14 -42.44 -8.95
C VAL A 147 19.77 -42.13 -7.59
N VAL A 148 19.00 -41.61 -6.61
CA VAL A 148 19.50 -41.30 -5.25
C VAL A 148 19.92 -42.56 -4.47
N LYS A 149 19.18 -43.63 -4.63
CA LYS A 149 19.54 -44.93 -4.02
C LYS A 149 20.83 -45.51 -4.61
N GLU A 150 21.06 -45.32 -5.90
CA GLU A 150 22.29 -45.75 -6.58
C GLU A 150 23.51 -44.94 -6.10
N PHE A 151 23.32 -43.70 -5.62
CA PHE A 151 24.37 -42.87 -5.01
C PHE A 151 24.45 -42.95 -3.49
N GLY A 152 23.75 -43.91 -2.82
CA GLY A 152 23.93 -44.25 -1.41
C GLY A 152 23.49 -43.21 -0.39
N ARG A 153 22.53 -42.33 -0.71
CA ARG A 153 21.90 -41.41 0.25
C ARG A 153 20.51 -41.94 0.65
N GLU A 154 20.28 -42.06 1.94
CA GLU A 154 18.94 -42.34 2.48
C GLU A 154 17.97 -41.19 2.10
N ALA A 155 16.81 -41.53 1.57
CA ALA A 155 15.78 -40.61 1.20
C ALA A 155 15.23 -39.88 2.45
N PRO A 156 14.96 -38.57 2.40
CA PRO A 156 14.27 -37.84 3.46
C PRO A 156 12.87 -38.43 3.68
N ALA A 157 12.47 -38.58 4.95
CA ALA A 157 11.15 -39.06 5.33
C ALA A 157 10.04 -38.29 4.64
N ALA A 158 8.98 -38.98 4.21
CA ALA A 158 7.81 -38.43 3.56
C ALA A 158 7.26 -37.21 4.30
N PRO A 159 6.86 -36.14 3.58
CA PRO A 159 6.30 -34.92 4.19
C PRO A 159 5.02 -35.30 4.98
N PRO A 160 4.79 -34.64 6.14
CA PRO A 160 3.60 -34.91 6.94
C PRO A 160 2.34 -34.55 6.12
N THR A 161 1.39 -35.51 6.11
CA THR A 161 0.05 -35.28 5.58
C THR A 161 -0.61 -34.16 6.38
N VAL A 162 -0.74 -32.97 5.77
CA VAL A 162 -1.49 -31.86 6.34
C VAL A 162 -2.97 -32.22 6.22
N THR A 163 -3.58 -32.67 7.32
CA THR A 163 -5.03 -32.71 7.44
C THR A 163 -5.54 -31.29 7.51
N VAL A 164 -6.12 -30.82 6.43
CA VAL A 164 -6.86 -29.55 6.40
C VAL A 164 -8.13 -29.78 7.22
N GLU A 165 -8.13 -29.34 8.48
CA GLU A 165 -9.36 -29.17 9.23
C GLU A 165 -10.16 -28.07 8.54
N THR A 166 -11.22 -28.48 7.84
CA THR A 166 -12.22 -27.53 7.31
C THR A 166 -12.89 -26.87 8.50
N PRO A 167 -12.83 -25.53 8.62
CA PRO A 167 -13.56 -24.83 9.68
C PRO A 167 -15.05 -25.17 9.55
N ASN A 168 -15.63 -25.68 10.63
CA ASN A 168 -17.06 -25.91 10.70
C ASN A 168 -17.79 -24.61 10.48
N SER A 169 -18.28 -24.45 9.27
CA SER A 169 -19.05 -23.34 8.70
C SER A 169 -18.37 -21.99 8.55
N LEU A 170 -18.10 -21.64 7.29
CA LEU A 170 -17.89 -20.22 6.87
C LEU A 170 -18.98 -19.30 7.43
N LEU A 171 -20.17 -19.83 7.70
CA LEU A 171 -21.29 -19.12 8.32
C LEU A 171 -20.99 -18.70 9.76
N ASP A 172 -20.30 -19.52 10.57
CA ASP A 172 -19.94 -19.17 11.95
C ASP A 172 -18.84 -18.10 11.96
N LEU A 173 -17.88 -18.20 11.05
CA LEU A 173 -16.85 -17.17 10.88
C LEU A 173 -17.46 -15.82 10.46
N ILE A 174 -18.41 -15.84 9.52
CA ILE A 174 -19.13 -14.64 9.08
C ILE A 174 -19.99 -14.11 10.23
N ALA A 175 -20.75 -14.95 10.93
CA ALA A 175 -21.64 -14.55 12.00
C ALA A 175 -20.90 -13.90 13.19
N THR A 176 -19.70 -14.39 13.52
CA THR A 176 -18.88 -13.82 14.61
C THR A 176 -18.14 -12.56 14.21
N SER A 177 -17.70 -12.44 12.95
CA SER A 177 -16.92 -11.31 12.46
C SER A 177 -17.79 -10.15 11.93
N ALA A 178 -19.01 -10.43 11.46
CA ALA A 178 -19.85 -9.43 10.81
C ALA A 178 -20.21 -8.22 11.70
N PRO A 179 -20.59 -8.36 12.98
CA PRO A 179 -20.93 -7.20 13.80
C PRO A 179 -19.76 -6.24 13.95
N PHE A 180 -18.55 -6.77 14.14
CA PHE A 180 -17.34 -5.96 14.30
C PHE A 180 -16.95 -5.28 12.97
N ALA A 181 -17.03 -5.98 11.86
CA ALA A 181 -16.79 -5.43 10.52
C ALA A 181 -17.77 -4.30 10.17
N ILE A 182 -19.05 -4.42 10.55
CA ILE A 182 -20.06 -3.37 10.35
C ILE A 182 -19.72 -2.12 11.14
N ILE A 183 -19.30 -2.26 12.41
CA ILE A 183 -18.89 -1.14 13.26
C ILE A 183 -17.66 -0.44 12.66
N GLN A 184 -16.65 -1.19 12.23
CA GLN A 184 -15.46 -0.64 11.59
C GLN A 184 -15.78 0.08 10.28
N MET A 185 -16.65 -0.50 9.45
CA MET A 185 -17.11 0.11 8.21
C MET A 185 -17.87 1.41 8.45
N PHE A 186 -18.79 1.42 9.43
CA PHE A 186 -19.51 2.63 9.81
C PHE A 186 -18.55 3.72 10.32
N PHE A 187 -17.58 3.35 11.15
CA PHE A 187 -16.55 4.27 11.63
C PHE A 187 -15.71 4.84 10.48
N ALA A 188 -15.27 3.98 9.53
CA ALA A 188 -14.54 4.41 8.36
C ALA A 188 -15.35 5.39 7.49
N ILE A 189 -16.65 5.13 7.27
CA ILE A 189 -17.54 6.02 6.54
C ILE A 189 -17.66 7.38 7.24
N LEU A 190 -17.76 7.41 8.57
CA LEU A 190 -17.77 8.67 9.33
C LEU A 190 -16.46 9.44 9.17
N VAL A 191 -15.32 8.77 9.24
CA VAL A 191 -14.00 9.38 9.03
C VAL A 191 -13.91 9.99 7.64
N ILE A 192 -14.32 9.26 6.59
CA ILE A 192 -14.37 9.75 5.22
C ILE A 192 -15.26 10.98 5.12
N PHE A 193 -16.47 10.94 5.68
CA PHE A 193 -17.43 12.05 5.64
C PHE A 193 -16.86 13.32 6.29
N PHE A 194 -16.36 13.20 7.51
CA PHE A 194 -15.84 14.37 8.23
C PHE A 194 -14.57 14.92 7.59
N PHE A 195 -13.71 14.05 7.04
CA PHE A 195 -12.54 14.47 6.30
C PHE A 195 -12.94 15.26 5.05
N LEU A 196 -13.79 14.69 4.19
CA LEU A 196 -14.25 15.34 2.95
C LEU A 196 -14.98 16.66 3.23
N ARG A 197 -15.92 16.66 4.19
CA ARG A 197 -16.63 17.88 4.58
C ARG A 197 -15.72 18.97 5.14
N GLY A 198 -14.68 18.56 5.86
CA GLY A 198 -13.69 19.45 6.46
C GLY A 198 -12.57 19.87 5.51
N TRP A 199 -12.37 19.17 4.39
CA TRP A 199 -11.21 19.27 3.51
C TRP A 199 -10.87 20.72 3.12
N THR A 200 -11.79 21.40 2.44
CA THR A 200 -11.59 22.76 1.95
C THR A 200 -11.28 23.75 3.09
N ARG A 201 -11.94 23.59 4.26
CA ARG A 201 -11.72 24.44 5.43
C ARG A 201 -10.36 24.14 6.09
N MET A 202 -10.00 22.86 6.25
CA MET A 202 -8.72 22.44 6.84
C MET A 202 -7.56 22.94 5.97
N ARG A 203 -7.62 22.69 4.65
CA ARG A 203 -6.63 23.16 3.68
C ARG A 203 -6.44 24.68 3.77
N LYS A 204 -7.53 25.45 3.75
CA LYS A 204 -7.48 26.91 3.89
C LYS A 204 -6.84 27.34 5.20
N ARG A 205 -7.24 26.76 6.33
CA ARG A 205 -6.68 27.09 7.64
C ARG A 205 -5.18 26.78 7.71
N THR A 206 -4.76 25.59 7.29
CA THR A 206 -3.36 25.18 7.34
C THR A 206 -2.46 26.13 6.55
N ILE A 207 -2.95 26.64 5.41
CA ILE A 207 -2.22 27.62 4.59
C ILE A 207 -2.19 28.98 5.28
N THR A 208 -3.32 29.48 5.79
CA THR A 208 -3.45 30.83 6.34
C THR A 208 -2.84 31.01 7.75
N THR A 209 -2.57 29.91 8.49
CA THR A 209 -1.95 29.98 9.81
C THR A 209 -0.43 30.18 9.74
N ARG A 210 0.19 30.05 8.56
CA ARG A 210 1.63 30.26 8.39
C ARG A 210 1.95 31.77 8.41
N THR A 211 2.98 32.14 9.19
CA THR A 211 3.41 33.53 9.37
C THR A 211 4.18 34.10 8.18
N SER A 212 4.76 33.24 7.33
CA SER A 212 5.48 33.66 6.12
C SER A 212 4.77 33.19 4.86
N PHE A 213 4.84 33.99 3.80
CA PHE A 213 4.28 33.65 2.49
C PHE A 213 4.93 32.40 1.91
N ASP A 214 6.25 32.25 2.02
CA ASP A 214 6.99 31.08 1.54
C ASP A 214 6.58 29.81 2.28
N GLY A 215 6.42 29.88 3.61
CA GLY A 215 5.94 28.76 4.40
C GLY A 215 4.49 28.36 4.06
N ALA A 216 3.63 29.34 3.77
CA ALA A 216 2.26 29.11 3.31
C ALA A 216 2.23 28.43 1.93
N MET A 217 3.06 28.90 1.01
CA MET A 217 3.15 28.36 -0.35
C MET A 217 3.73 26.94 -0.35
N THR A 218 4.80 26.68 0.41
CA THR A 218 5.41 25.35 0.55
C THR A 218 4.39 24.35 1.13
N THR A 219 3.69 24.74 2.18
CA THR A 219 2.65 23.90 2.79
C THR A 219 1.50 23.61 1.81
N ALA A 220 1.06 24.62 1.06
CA ALA A 220 0.00 24.47 0.05
C ALA A 220 0.41 23.49 -1.05
N ARG A 221 1.65 23.61 -1.55
CA ARG A 221 2.20 22.70 -2.56
C ARG A 221 2.30 21.26 -2.03
N ALA A 222 2.82 21.08 -0.82
CA ALA A 222 2.94 19.77 -0.20
C ALA A 222 1.57 19.07 -0.06
N ILE A 223 0.57 19.76 0.47
CA ILE A 223 -0.79 19.23 0.61
C ILE A 223 -1.36 18.85 -0.77
N GLN A 224 -1.22 19.74 -1.75
CA GLN A 224 -1.73 19.50 -3.10
C GLN A 224 -1.02 18.32 -3.75
N GLN A 225 0.29 18.22 -3.62
CA GLN A 225 1.09 17.15 -4.20
C GLN A 225 0.75 15.79 -3.59
N VAL A 226 0.51 15.70 -2.27
CA VAL A 226 0.03 14.46 -1.62
C VAL A 226 -1.30 14.01 -2.22
N VAL A 227 -2.25 14.94 -2.36
CA VAL A 227 -3.58 14.61 -2.92
C VAL A 227 -3.46 14.20 -4.38
N ASP A 228 -2.78 15.01 -5.20
CA ASP A 228 -2.68 14.76 -6.64
C ASP A 228 -1.94 13.46 -6.95
N SER A 229 -0.81 13.19 -6.27
CA SER A 229 -0.04 11.97 -6.49
C SER A 229 -0.84 10.73 -6.06
N THR A 230 -1.46 10.77 -4.86
CA THR A 230 -2.19 9.62 -4.32
C THR A 230 -3.48 9.38 -5.10
N SER A 231 -4.26 10.42 -5.40
CA SER A 231 -5.53 10.27 -6.11
C SER A 231 -5.32 9.88 -7.58
N THR A 232 -4.31 10.44 -8.25
CA THR A 232 -3.95 10.07 -9.62
C THR A 232 -3.52 8.60 -9.69
N TYR A 233 -2.66 8.16 -8.76
CA TYR A 233 -2.26 6.75 -8.69
C TYR A 233 -3.46 5.84 -8.48
N LEU A 234 -4.27 6.09 -7.43
CA LEU A 234 -5.43 5.25 -7.12
C LEU A 234 -6.47 5.25 -8.25
N GLY A 235 -6.73 6.40 -8.85
CA GLY A 235 -7.64 6.51 -10.00
C GLY A 235 -7.12 5.73 -11.21
N THR A 236 -5.83 5.89 -11.55
CA THR A 236 -5.21 5.22 -12.68
C THR A 236 -5.21 3.70 -12.50
N ILE A 237 -4.74 3.20 -11.34
CA ILE A 237 -4.70 1.75 -11.09
C ILE A 237 -6.12 1.15 -11.03
N THR A 238 -7.10 1.90 -10.54
CA THR A 238 -8.51 1.47 -10.54
C THR A 238 -9.01 1.28 -11.98
N VAL A 239 -8.77 2.25 -12.86
CA VAL A 239 -9.19 2.16 -14.26
C VAL A 239 -8.49 0.99 -14.97
N VAL A 240 -7.18 0.84 -14.77
CA VAL A 240 -6.40 -0.27 -15.36
C VAL A 240 -6.94 -1.63 -14.85
N ASN A 241 -7.16 -1.78 -13.54
CA ASN A 241 -7.64 -3.02 -12.96
C ASN A 241 -9.06 -3.38 -13.41
N ILE A 242 -9.95 -2.40 -13.51
CA ILE A 242 -11.32 -2.61 -14.05
C ILE A 242 -11.24 -3.02 -15.52
N ALA A 243 -10.46 -2.32 -16.33
CA ALA A 243 -10.29 -2.66 -17.75
C ALA A 243 -9.73 -4.08 -17.91
N MET A 244 -8.70 -4.43 -17.13
CA MET A 244 -8.12 -5.77 -17.14
C MET A 244 -9.13 -6.84 -16.70
N GLY A 245 -9.87 -6.59 -15.62
CA GLY A 245 -10.91 -7.50 -15.14
C GLY A 245 -12.00 -7.74 -16.20
N LEU A 246 -12.42 -6.70 -16.93
CA LEU A 246 -13.40 -6.81 -18.01
C LEU A 246 -12.83 -7.58 -19.22
N VAL A 247 -11.57 -7.34 -19.61
CA VAL A 247 -10.91 -8.09 -20.70
C VAL A 247 -10.80 -9.56 -20.34
N VAL A 248 -10.37 -9.87 -19.11
CA VAL A 248 -10.31 -11.26 -18.64
C VAL A 248 -11.70 -11.87 -18.59
N ALA A 249 -12.71 -11.18 -18.07
CA ALA A 249 -14.08 -11.67 -18.07
C ALA A 249 -14.60 -11.98 -19.48
N LEU A 250 -14.28 -11.15 -20.47
CA LEU A 250 -14.62 -11.39 -21.86
C LEU A 250 -13.94 -12.65 -22.40
N VAL A 251 -12.65 -12.85 -22.13
CA VAL A 251 -11.91 -14.05 -22.58
C VAL A 251 -12.48 -15.30 -21.90
N LEU A 252 -12.79 -15.23 -20.60
CA LEU A 252 -13.40 -16.35 -19.87
C LEU A 252 -14.81 -16.67 -20.37
N TYR A 253 -15.56 -15.66 -20.78
CA TYR A 253 -16.86 -15.86 -21.46
C TYR A 253 -16.71 -16.62 -22.79
N LEU A 254 -15.69 -16.26 -23.59
CA LEU A 254 -15.40 -16.95 -24.87
C LEU A 254 -14.87 -18.39 -24.66
N LEU A 255 -14.34 -18.69 -23.47
CA LEU A 255 -13.92 -20.04 -23.07
C LEU A 255 -15.07 -20.84 -22.43
N ASP A 256 -16.30 -20.33 -22.42
CA ASP A 256 -17.46 -20.95 -21.76
C ASP A 256 -17.26 -21.21 -20.25
N MET A 257 -16.42 -20.37 -19.59
CA MET A 257 -16.23 -20.47 -18.15
C MET A 257 -17.42 -19.84 -17.42
N PRO A 258 -18.04 -20.54 -16.43
CA PRO A 258 -19.17 -20.01 -15.66
C PRO A 258 -18.79 -18.75 -14.89
N THR A 259 -19.74 -17.82 -14.75
CA THR A 259 -19.61 -16.58 -13.97
C THR A 259 -18.37 -15.73 -14.32
N PRO A 260 -18.13 -15.40 -15.60
CA PRO A 260 -16.89 -14.74 -16.04
C PRO A 260 -16.69 -13.36 -15.41
N LEU A 261 -17.79 -12.60 -15.15
CA LEU A 261 -17.71 -11.30 -14.48
C LEU A 261 -17.25 -11.42 -13.02
N MET A 262 -17.58 -12.50 -12.32
CA MET A 262 -17.08 -12.76 -10.97
C MET A 262 -15.56 -12.92 -11.00
N TRP A 263 -15.04 -13.75 -11.90
CA TRP A 263 -13.59 -13.97 -12.04
C TRP A 263 -12.86 -12.70 -12.42
N GLY A 264 -13.37 -11.95 -13.40
CA GLY A 264 -12.82 -10.66 -13.79
C GLY A 264 -12.83 -9.65 -12.63
N GLY A 265 -13.91 -9.63 -11.84
CA GLY A 265 -14.01 -8.78 -10.65
C GLY A 265 -13.02 -9.17 -9.55
N ILE A 266 -12.85 -10.47 -9.27
CA ILE A 266 -11.83 -10.97 -8.31
C ILE A 266 -10.44 -10.53 -8.74
N ILE A 267 -10.09 -10.67 -10.02
CA ILE A 267 -8.81 -10.26 -10.56
C ILE A 267 -8.61 -8.76 -10.43
N ALA A 268 -9.62 -7.95 -10.78
CA ALA A 268 -9.56 -6.50 -10.64
C ALA A 268 -9.26 -6.06 -9.20
N VAL A 269 -9.80 -6.76 -8.20
CA VAL A 269 -9.53 -6.49 -6.78
C VAL A 269 -8.15 -6.99 -6.36
N LEU A 270 -7.77 -8.21 -6.74
CA LEU A 270 -6.48 -8.78 -6.35
C LEU A 270 -5.29 -8.00 -6.91
N ASN A 271 -5.42 -7.47 -8.13
CA ASN A 271 -4.35 -6.72 -8.79
C ASN A 271 -3.99 -5.38 -8.12
N TYR A 272 -4.75 -4.93 -7.10
CA TYR A 272 -4.29 -3.83 -6.25
C TYR A 272 -3.06 -4.19 -5.41
N ILE A 273 -2.79 -5.49 -5.19
CA ILE A 273 -1.61 -5.95 -4.46
C ILE A 273 -0.52 -6.31 -5.49
N PRO A 274 0.54 -5.50 -5.65
CA PRO A 274 1.60 -5.79 -6.60
C PRO A 274 2.23 -7.17 -6.36
N TYR A 275 2.60 -7.85 -7.42
CA TYR A 275 3.21 -9.19 -7.45
C TYR A 275 2.31 -10.31 -6.90
N LEU A 276 1.76 -10.16 -5.71
CA LEU A 276 0.92 -11.19 -5.07
C LEU A 276 -0.44 -11.32 -5.76
N GLY A 277 -1.02 -10.20 -6.20
CA GLY A 277 -2.30 -10.18 -6.88
C GLY A 277 -2.31 -11.02 -8.16
N PRO A 278 -1.41 -10.78 -9.11
CA PRO A 278 -1.30 -11.58 -10.32
C PRO A 278 -1.04 -13.07 -10.06
N ILE A 279 -0.16 -13.39 -9.09
CA ILE A 279 0.13 -14.80 -8.73
C ILE A 279 -1.14 -15.47 -8.18
N ALA A 280 -1.84 -14.82 -7.24
CA ALA A 280 -3.08 -15.32 -6.67
C ALA A 280 -4.17 -15.45 -7.72
N SER A 281 -4.28 -14.48 -8.64
CA SER A 281 -5.24 -14.49 -9.75
C SER A 281 -5.02 -15.68 -10.69
N ALA A 282 -3.76 -15.93 -11.08
CA ALA A 282 -3.40 -17.07 -11.92
C ALA A 282 -3.73 -18.41 -11.22
N ALA A 283 -3.40 -18.53 -9.93
CA ALA A 283 -3.68 -19.72 -9.14
C ALA A 283 -5.20 -19.98 -9.00
N LEU A 284 -5.98 -18.94 -8.72
CA LEU A 284 -7.44 -19.03 -8.63
C LEU A 284 -8.08 -19.40 -9.97
N LEU A 285 -7.61 -18.83 -11.09
CA LEU A 285 -8.10 -19.18 -12.41
C LEU A 285 -7.73 -20.61 -12.83
N ALA A 286 -6.52 -21.08 -12.46
CA ALA A 286 -6.16 -22.47 -12.68
C ALA A 286 -7.07 -23.41 -11.87
N LEU A 287 -7.32 -23.10 -10.61
CA LEU A 287 -8.26 -23.86 -9.77
C LEU A 287 -9.68 -23.85 -10.35
N GLY A 288 -10.19 -22.66 -10.73
CA GLY A 288 -11.51 -22.51 -11.35
C GLY A 288 -11.63 -23.30 -12.66
N GLY A 289 -10.59 -23.29 -13.48
CA GLY A 289 -10.53 -24.09 -14.72
C GLY A 289 -10.56 -25.59 -14.45
N LEU A 290 -9.76 -26.08 -13.49
CA LEU A 290 -9.74 -27.49 -13.06
C LEU A 290 -11.09 -27.95 -12.48
N MET A 291 -11.85 -27.05 -11.85
CA MET A 291 -13.19 -27.32 -11.36
C MET A 291 -14.24 -27.36 -12.49
N THR A 292 -13.98 -26.70 -13.60
CA THR A 292 -14.93 -26.49 -14.69
C THR A 292 -14.75 -27.49 -15.81
N PHE A 293 -13.51 -27.65 -16.30
CA PHE A 293 -13.19 -28.42 -17.50
C PHE A 293 -12.67 -29.80 -17.14
N ALA A 294 -13.03 -30.81 -17.96
CA ALA A 294 -12.58 -32.18 -17.76
C ALA A 294 -11.19 -32.45 -18.39
N ASP A 295 -10.85 -31.72 -19.46
CA ASP A 295 -9.55 -31.82 -20.13
C ASP A 295 -8.51 -30.96 -19.38
N PRO A 296 -7.36 -31.55 -18.96
CA PRO A 296 -6.34 -30.83 -18.23
C PRO A 296 -5.75 -29.62 -18.97
N TRP A 297 -5.59 -29.73 -20.28
CA TRP A 297 -5.05 -28.67 -21.10
C TRP A 297 -6.03 -27.50 -21.23
N TYR A 298 -7.30 -27.83 -21.43
CA TYR A 298 -8.37 -26.83 -21.49
C TYR A 298 -8.60 -26.16 -20.14
N ALA A 299 -8.42 -26.91 -19.05
CA ALA A 299 -8.54 -26.41 -17.67
C ALA A 299 -7.49 -25.34 -17.32
N LEU A 300 -6.33 -25.35 -17.97
CA LEU A 300 -5.29 -24.34 -17.72
C LEU A 300 -5.43 -23.08 -18.59
N LEU A 301 -6.28 -23.10 -19.65
CA LEU A 301 -6.47 -21.96 -20.54
C LEU A 301 -6.89 -20.67 -19.82
N PRO A 302 -7.78 -20.67 -18.81
CA PRO A 302 -8.12 -19.47 -18.05
C PRO A 302 -6.90 -18.80 -17.42
N ALA A 303 -6.05 -19.58 -16.77
CA ALA A 303 -4.83 -19.06 -16.12
C ALA A 303 -3.78 -18.58 -17.16
N LEU A 304 -3.60 -19.33 -18.25
CA LEU A 304 -2.67 -18.95 -19.33
C LEU A 304 -3.13 -17.69 -20.04
N SER A 305 -4.42 -17.57 -20.36
CA SER A 305 -4.96 -16.37 -21.00
C SER A 305 -4.78 -15.14 -20.11
N PHE A 306 -5.03 -15.28 -18.80
CA PHE A 306 -4.76 -14.22 -17.84
C PHE A 306 -3.27 -13.86 -17.80
N ALA A 307 -2.37 -14.83 -17.75
CA ALA A 307 -0.93 -14.59 -17.74
C ALA A 307 -0.46 -13.78 -18.96
N VAL A 308 -0.98 -14.10 -20.16
CA VAL A 308 -0.68 -13.34 -21.39
C VAL A 308 -1.22 -11.91 -21.30
N ILE A 309 -2.47 -11.73 -20.85
CA ILE A 309 -3.09 -10.41 -20.71
C ILE A 309 -2.31 -9.58 -19.69
N HIS A 310 -1.95 -10.18 -18.55
CA HIS A 310 -1.17 -9.50 -17.52
C HIS A 310 0.24 -9.14 -17.99
N LEU A 311 0.89 -10.00 -18.78
CA LEU A 311 2.19 -9.69 -19.37
C LEU A 311 2.11 -8.44 -20.28
N ILE A 312 1.06 -8.33 -21.09
CA ILE A 312 0.81 -7.16 -21.95
C ILE A 312 0.52 -5.93 -21.08
N GLU A 313 -0.32 -6.09 -20.06
CA GLU A 313 -0.66 -5.01 -19.12
C GLU A 313 0.59 -4.46 -18.43
N ALA A 314 1.40 -5.32 -17.82
CA ALA A 314 2.55 -4.94 -17.03
C ALA A 314 3.67 -4.29 -17.88
N ASN A 315 3.86 -4.74 -19.12
CA ASN A 315 4.97 -4.28 -19.96
C ASN A 315 4.58 -3.19 -20.97
N VAL A 316 3.30 -3.05 -21.30
CA VAL A 316 2.82 -2.10 -22.32
C VAL A 316 1.85 -1.09 -21.75
N ILE A 317 0.75 -1.54 -21.10
CA ILE A 317 -0.34 -0.68 -20.70
C ILE A 317 0.08 0.16 -19.50
N THR A 318 0.55 -0.45 -18.43
CA THR A 318 0.95 0.24 -17.20
C THR A 318 2.04 1.28 -17.46
N PRO A 319 3.16 1.02 -18.14
CA PRO A 319 4.15 2.05 -18.47
C PRO A 319 3.59 3.20 -19.33
N SER A 320 2.67 2.88 -20.24
CA SER A 320 2.08 3.88 -21.15
C SER A 320 1.09 4.82 -20.45
N VAL A 321 0.33 4.30 -19.47
CA VAL A 321 -0.72 5.04 -18.76
C VAL A 321 -0.17 5.75 -17.53
N VAL A 322 0.62 5.07 -16.71
CA VAL A 322 1.22 5.62 -15.48
C VAL A 322 2.35 6.59 -15.79
N GLY A 323 3.07 6.35 -16.89
CA GLY A 323 4.19 7.18 -17.36
C GLY A 323 5.36 7.20 -16.38
N ARG A 324 6.36 8.08 -16.65
CA ARG A 324 7.57 8.21 -15.84
C ARG A 324 7.38 8.95 -14.51
N ARG A 325 6.16 9.41 -14.21
CA ARG A 325 5.89 10.28 -13.05
C ARG A 325 5.84 9.55 -11.69
N LEU A 326 5.76 8.23 -11.69
CA LEU A 326 5.65 7.39 -10.47
C LEU A 326 6.69 6.26 -10.49
N THR A 327 7.94 6.58 -10.83
CA THR A 327 9.03 5.60 -10.70
C THR A 327 9.34 5.40 -9.21
N ILE A 328 8.78 4.36 -8.63
CA ILE A 328 9.15 3.89 -7.29
C ILE A 328 9.97 2.63 -7.49
N ASN A 329 11.09 2.54 -6.79
CA ASN A 329 11.95 1.37 -6.84
C ASN A 329 11.15 0.09 -6.50
N PRO A 330 11.15 -0.96 -7.36
CA PRO A 330 10.42 -2.21 -7.11
C PRO A 330 10.79 -2.88 -5.78
N LEU A 331 12.05 -2.79 -5.36
CA LEU A 331 12.50 -3.31 -4.06
C LEU A 331 11.78 -2.61 -2.90
N LEU A 332 11.60 -1.30 -3.00
CA LEU A 332 10.93 -0.53 -1.97
C LEU A 332 9.42 -0.87 -1.90
N ILE A 333 8.80 -1.12 -3.04
CA ILE A 333 7.41 -1.61 -3.11
C ILE A 333 7.31 -2.96 -2.39
N LEU A 334 8.25 -3.89 -2.64
CA LEU A 334 8.28 -5.20 -2.01
C LEU A 334 8.49 -5.12 -0.49
N ILE A 335 9.39 -4.25 -0.04
CA ILE A 335 9.64 -4.00 1.39
C ILE A 335 8.39 -3.40 2.04
N ALA A 336 7.80 -2.37 1.43
CA ALA A 336 6.58 -1.74 1.95
C ALA A 336 5.42 -2.72 2.02
N LEU A 337 5.24 -3.54 0.98
CA LEU A 337 4.22 -4.59 0.92
C LEU A 337 4.41 -5.61 2.04
N SER A 338 5.64 -6.12 2.24
CA SER A 338 5.96 -7.07 3.30
C SER A 338 5.75 -6.47 4.68
N PHE A 339 6.17 -5.20 4.87
CA PHE A 339 6.01 -4.47 6.13
C PHE A 339 4.53 -4.26 6.48
N TRP A 340 3.74 -3.70 5.56
CA TRP A 340 2.33 -3.43 5.82
C TRP A 340 1.49 -4.70 5.90
N ALA A 341 1.85 -5.76 5.14
CA ALA A 341 1.24 -7.08 5.28
C ALA A 341 1.50 -7.68 6.66
N TRP A 342 2.69 -7.48 7.22
CA TRP A 342 3.01 -7.92 8.58
C TRP A 342 2.25 -7.11 9.64
N VAL A 343 2.07 -5.78 9.44
CA VAL A 343 1.36 -4.91 10.39
C VAL A 343 -0.15 -5.20 10.39
N TRP A 344 -0.80 -5.23 9.21
CA TRP A 344 -2.26 -5.26 9.07
C TRP A 344 -2.78 -6.34 8.10
N GLY A 345 -2.00 -7.36 7.82
CA GLY A 345 -2.41 -8.46 6.94
C GLY A 345 -2.67 -8.02 5.50
N THR A 346 -3.63 -8.66 4.86
CA THR A 346 -4.01 -8.40 3.46
C THR A 346 -4.45 -6.96 3.21
N THR A 347 -5.15 -6.34 4.16
CA THR A 347 -5.57 -4.94 4.05
C THR A 347 -4.37 -3.99 4.09
N GLY A 348 -3.36 -4.32 4.92
CA GLY A 348 -2.08 -3.59 4.92
C GLY A 348 -1.35 -3.70 3.59
N ALA A 349 -1.34 -4.88 2.98
CA ALA A 349 -0.77 -5.07 1.65
C ALA A 349 -1.46 -4.22 0.58
N LEU A 350 -2.79 -4.11 0.60
CA LEU A 350 -3.57 -3.23 -0.30
C LEU A 350 -3.21 -1.75 -0.12
N LEU A 351 -2.95 -1.32 1.11
CA LEU A 351 -2.61 0.07 1.44
C LEU A 351 -1.13 0.39 1.26
N ALA A 352 -0.26 -0.61 1.04
CA ALA A 352 1.19 -0.44 1.03
C ALA A 352 1.67 0.61 0.03
N VAL A 353 1.19 0.55 -1.22
CA VAL A 353 1.60 1.49 -2.28
C VAL A 353 1.06 2.90 -2.06
N PRO A 354 -0.24 3.11 -1.75
CA PRO A 354 -0.74 4.43 -1.40
C PRO A 354 0.02 5.08 -0.23
N LEU A 355 0.31 4.32 0.82
CA LEU A 355 1.07 4.82 1.97
C LEU A 355 2.52 5.17 1.60
N LEU A 356 3.13 4.37 0.72
CA LEU A 356 4.47 4.64 0.21
C LEU A 356 4.51 5.95 -0.61
N ILE A 357 3.49 6.19 -1.45
CA ILE A 357 3.36 7.43 -2.23
C ILE A 357 3.19 8.63 -1.30
N ILE A 358 2.31 8.52 -0.30
CA ILE A 358 2.11 9.59 0.70
C ILE A 358 3.42 9.88 1.42
N MET A 359 4.12 8.83 1.89
CA MET A 359 5.40 8.98 2.60
C MET A 359 6.46 9.63 1.73
N LYS A 360 6.64 9.17 0.48
CA LYS A 360 7.55 9.79 -0.50
C LYS A 360 7.22 11.27 -0.66
N THR A 361 5.99 11.61 -0.96
CA THR A 361 5.57 12.98 -1.23
C THR A 361 5.78 13.90 -0.02
N VAL A 362 5.54 13.41 1.20
CA VAL A 362 5.79 14.16 2.43
C VAL A 362 7.29 14.39 2.64
N LEU A 363 8.14 13.40 2.38
CA LEU A 363 9.60 13.52 2.49
C LEU A 363 10.14 14.51 1.45
N ASP A 364 9.66 14.45 0.20
CA ASP A 364 10.02 15.40 -0.87
C ASP A 364 9.67 16.84 -0.46
N ALA A 365 8.47 17.02 0.11
CA ALA A 365 8.00 18.33 0.58
C ALA A 365 8.74 18.85 1.82
N ALA A 366 9.33 17.97 2.63
CA ALA A 366 10.14 18.35 3.79
C ALA A 366 11.52 18.93 3.41
N GLY A 367 11.84 19.05 2.14
CA GLY A 367 13.08 19.67 1.64
C GLY A 367 14.32 18.80 1.82
N LYS A 368 14.17 17.49 1.85
CA LYS A 368 15.28 16.52 1.88
C LYS A 368 15.24 15.62 0.62
N PRO A 369 15.37 16.22 -0.58
CA PRO A 369 15.28 15.45 -1.83
C PRO A 369 16.35 14.36 -1.94
N ASP A 370 17.54 14.57 -1.33
CA ASP A 370 18.65 13.60 -1.36
C ASP A 370 18.27 12.28 -0.69
N ILE A 371 17.51 12.32 0.41
CA ILE A 371 17.04 11.11 1.11
C ILE A 371 15.92 10.44 0.31
N ALA A 372 15.00 11.24 -0.22
CA ALA A 372 13.91 10.74 -1.04
C ALA A 372 14.45 10.16 -2.36
N GLY A 373 15.36 10.85 -3.05
CA GLY A 373 16.04 10.35 -4.25
C GLY A 373 16.79 9.03 -4.01
N PHE A 374 17.58 8.96 -2.94
CA PHE A 374 18.32 7.74 -2.58
C PHE A 374 17.40 6.55 -2.27
N LEU A 375 16.29 6.79 -1.56
CA LEU A 375 15.38 5.71 -1.14
C LEU A 375 14.39 5.29 -2.23
N PHE A 376 13.94 6.22 -3.07
CA PHE A 376 12.78 5.99 -3.94
C PHE A 376 13.11 5.95 -5.44
N GLU A 377 14.27 6.48 -5.89
CA GLU A 377 14.61 6.56 -7.31
C GLU A 377 15.71 5.56 -7.70
N GLU A 378 15.55 4.92 -8.84
CA GLU A 378 16.61 4.09 -9.44
C GLU A 378 17.66 4.99 -10.09
N GLY A 379 18.87 5.03 -9.53
CA GLY A 379 20.08 5.28 -10.33
C GLY A 379 20.47 6.71 -10.66
N THR A 380 20.14 7.74 -9.85
CA THR A 380 20.57 9.13 -10.14
C THR A 380 21.79 9.63 -9.33
N LEU A 381 22.66 8.76 -8.88
CA LEU A 381 23.88 9.20 -8.16
C LEU A 381 24.99 9.79 -9.07
N THR A 382 24.77 9.93 -10.39
CA THR A 382 25.82 10.38 -11.34
C THR A 382 25.41 11.50 -12.29
N GLY A 383 24.37 12.29 -12.03
CA GLY A 383 23.78 13.19 -13.04
C GLY A 383 23.85 14.70 -12.81
N HIS A 384 24.46 15.24 -11.75
CA HIS A 384 24.34 16.69 -11.49
C HIS A 384 25.64 17.48 -11.22
N HIS A 385 26.79 17.03 -11.73
CA HIS A 385 28.01 17.85 -11.64
C HIS A 385 28.79 18.01 -12.96
N ALA A 386 28.13 18.10 -14.09
CA ALA A 386 28.86 18.27 -15.35
C ALA A 386 28.19 19.22 -16.37
N GLU A 387 27.43 20.23 -15.93
CA GLU A 387 27.02 21.32 -16.85
C GLU A 387 26.78 22.61 -16.09
N ASP A 388 27.82 23.28 -15.65
CA ASP A 388 27.89 24.74 -15.47
C ASP A 388 29.35 25.19 -15.39
N ASN A 389 30.02 25.25 -16.52
CA ASN A 389 31.08 26.23 -16.74
C ASN A 389 31.39 26.46 -18.24
N PRO A 390 30.63 27.27 -18.96
CA PRO A 390 31.09 27.81 -20.23
C PRO A 390 31.56 29.27 -20.04
N GLN A 391 32.70 29.47 -19.41
CA GLN A 391 33.45 30.74 -19.55
C GLN A 391 34.89 30.54 -19.06
N GLN A 392 35.74 30.08 -19.95
CA GLN A 392 37.16 30.45 -20.01
C GLN A 392 37.77 29.93 -21.31
N SER A 393 37.66 30.74 -22.35
CA SER A 393 38.64 30.89 -23.41
C SER A 393 38.39 32.21 -24.13
#